data_4f1eb0d449523e0d3a918abad20f0fd8
#
_entry.id   4f1eb0d449523e0d3a918abad20f0fd8
#
_cell.length_a   1.000
_cell.length_b   1.000
_cell.length_c   1.000
_cell.angle_alpha   90.00
_cell.angle_beta   90.00
_cell.angle_gamma   90.00
#
_symmetry.space_group_name_H-M   'P 1'
#
loop_
_entity.id
_entity.type
_entity.pdbx_description
1 polymer ?
#
loop_
_entity_poly.entity_id
_entity_poly.type
_entity_poly.pdbx_seq_one_letter_code
_entity_poly.pdbx_strand_id
1 'polypeptide(L)'
;MGLKEIYPGVIWSVQYLGDDKNIFAKRMFQWRDVEYLESFIMGHKGFIENDPHWKGFSVEDVIVSAKKDASKLLRYINTLYTNTANGQHPDLSDRFYILEKPPYNEKKEARRKLYGRDPNDDSEDDPDTVFRFYAIRVDSKIEGEAPAFIITGGGIKLTDWMGKMKELNQEYRMMLQVQEWLKEQGIITKESLYTLNNGKNE
;
A
#
# COMPACT_ATOMS: atom_id res chain seq x y z
N MET A 1 -15.85 -9.57 -4.01
CA MET A 1 -14.60 -9.24 -3.30
C MET A 1 -14.56 -9.97 -1.96
N GLY A 2 -13.37 -10.21 -1.40
CA GLY A 2 -13.17 -10.75 -0.07
C GLY A 2 -12.06 -10.01 0.66
N LEU A 3 -11.97 -10.19 1.98
CA LEU A 3 -10.86 -9.68 2.79
C LEU A 3 -10.04 -10.85 3.30
N LYS A 4 -8.73 -10.65 3.35
CA LYS A 4 -7.77 -11.55 3.97
C LYS A 4 -6.98 -10.78 5.02
N GLU A 5 -6.96 -11.28 6.22
CA GLU A 5 -6.08 -10.77 7.26
C GLU A 5 -4.64 -11.17 6.93
N ILE A 6 -3.75 -10.18 6.90
CA ILE A 6 -2.33 -10.37 6.60
C ILE A 6 -1.52 -10.36 7.89
N TYR A 7 -1.77 -9.36 8.73
CA TYR A 7 -1.20 -9.24 10.07
C TYR A 7 -2.33 -9.05 11.06
N PRO A 8 -2.45 -9.95 12.04
CA PRO A 8 -3.58 -9.96 12.97
C PRO A 8 -3.87 -8.58 13.57
N GLY A 9 -5.09 -8.11 13.39
CA GLY A 9 -5.56 -6.83 13.92
C GLY A 9 -4.95 -5.57 13.31
N VAL A 10 -3.99 -5.67 12.37
CA VAL A 10 -3.22 -4.52 11.88
C VAL A 10 -3.42 -4.30 10.38
N ILE A 11 -3.14 -5.31 9.56
CA ILE A 11 -3.20 -5.21 8.10
C ILE A 11 -4.11 -6.29 7.51
N TRP A 12 -5.03 -5.83 6.69
CA TRP A 12 -5.90 -6.64 5.85
C TRP A 12 -5.60 -6.36 4.38
N SER A 13 -6.02 -7.24 3.50
CA SER A 13 -5.90 -7.03 2.06
C SER A 13 -7.13 -7.53 1.33
N VAL A 14 -7.53 -6.79 0.30
CA VAL A 14 -8.60 -7.21 -0.59
C VAL A 14 -8.12 -8.38 -1.45
N GLN A 15 -9.02 -9.35 -1.64
CA GLN A 15 -8.93 -10.36 -2.69
C GLN A 15 -10.06 -10.10 -3.68
N TYR A 16 -9.74 -9.75 -4.91
CA TYR A 16 -10.73 -9.54 -5.95
C TYR A 16 -11.30 -10.87 -6.45
N LEU A 17 -12.52 -10.81 -6.96
CA LEU A 17 -13.18 -12.01 -7.50
C LEU A 17 -12.37 -12.57 -8.68
N GLY A 18 -12.14 -13.87 -8.66
CA GLY A 18 -11.34 -14.56 -9.69
C GLY A 18 -9.84 -14.56 -9.42
N ASP A 19 -9.36 -13.83 -8.40
CA ASP A 19 -7.96 -13.83 -8.03
C ASP A 19 -7.62 -14.98 -7.08
N ASP A 20 -6.50 -15.66 -7.33
CA ASP A 20 -5.93 -16.70 -6.46
C ASP A 20 -5.21 -16.11 -5.22
N LYS A 21 -4.76 -14.86 -5.32
CA LYS A 21 -4.03 -14.13 -4.27
C LYS A 21 -4.71 -12.81 -3.93
N ASN A 22 -4.58 -12.40 -2.67
CA ASN A 22 -4.93 -11.04 -2.29
C ASN A 22 -3.98 -10.01 -2.92
N ILE A 23 -4.39 -8.75 -2.98
CA ILE A 23 -3.64 -7.70 -3.70
C ILE A 23 -2.26 -7.42 -3.07
N PHE A 24 -2.15 -7.50 -1.74
CA PHE A 24 -0.87 -7.34 -1.05
C PHE A 24 0.14 -8.39 -1.51
N ALA A 25 -0.24 -9.68 -1.49
CA ALA A 25 0.62 -10.77 -1.94
C ALA A 25 1.00 -10.62 -3.44
N LYS A 26 0.05 -10.20 -4.29
CA LYS A 26 0.32 -9.93 -5.71
C LYS A 26 1.40 -8.87 -5.89
N ARG A 27 1.26 -7.71 -5.21
CA ARG A 27 2.22 -6.60 -5.32
C ARG A 27 3.59 -6.97 -4.77
N MET A 28 3.62 -7.63 -3.63
CA MET A 28 4.89 -8.12 -3.05
C MET A 28 5.60 -9.11 -3.96
N PHE A 29 4.87 -9.99 -4.65
CA PHE A 29 5.46 -10.89 -5.63
C PHE A 29 6.06 -10.13 -6.81
N GLN A 30 5.29 -9.20 -7.41
CA GLN A 30 5.75 -8.37 -8.54
C GLN A 30 6.97 -7.50 -8.20
N TRP A 31 6.97 -6.87 -7.01
CA TRP A 31 8.06 -5.96 -6.63
C TRP A 31 9.35 -6.69 -6.22
N ARG A 32 9.28 -7.98 -5.97
CA ARG A 32 10.46 -8.84 -5.73
C ARG A 32 11.02 -9.42 -7.04
N ASP A 33 10.24 -9.40 -8.10
CA ASP A 33 10.66 -9.85 -9.41
C ASP A 33 11.51 -8.75 -10.08
N VAL A 34 12.79 -9.03 -10.21
CA VAL A 34 13.78 -8.09 -10.77
C VAL A 34 13.48 -7.80 -12.24
N GLU A 35 13.09 -8.82 -13.01
CA GLU A 35 12.77 -8.67 -14.44
C GLU A 35 11.52 -7.81 -14.63
N TYR A 36 10.51 -8.00 -13.77
CA TYR A 36 9.32 -7.16 -13.75
C TYR A 36 9.67 -5.69 -13.46
N LEU A 37 10.49 -5.43 -12.43
CA LEU A 37 10.89 -4.07 -12.06
C LEU A 37 11.65 -3.38 -13.19
N GLU A 38 12.65 -4.05 -13.77
CA GLU A 38 13.42 -3.51 -14.88
C GLU A 38 12.54 -3.22 -16.08
N SER A 39 11.71 -4.19 -16.49
CA SER A 39 10.80 -4.05 -17.62
C SER A 39 9.81 -2.91 -17.42
N PHE A 40 9.23 -2.79 -16.21
CA PHE A 40 8.29 -1.72 -15.89
C PHE A 40 8.97 -0.34 -15.95
N ILE A 41 10.10 -0.17 -15.29
CA ILE A 41 10.81 1.12 -15.21
C ILE A 41 11.32 1.53 -16.60
N MET A 42 11.92 0.61 -17.35
CA MET A 42 12.38 0.85 -18.72
C MET A 42 11.22 1.19 -19.67
N GLY A 43 10.08 0.51 -19.54
CA GLY A 43 8.87 0.82 -20.31
C GLY A 43 8.30 2.22 -20.04
N HIS A 44 8.64 2.80 -18.89
CA HIS A 44 8.18 4.11 -18.44
C HIS A 44 9.31 5.15 -18.33
N LYS A 45 10.48 4.90 -18.95
CA LYS A 45 11.67 5.75 -18.84
C LYS A 45 11.41 7.22 -19.16
N GLY A 46 10.47 7.51 -20.06
CA GLY A 46 10.11 8.88 -20.41
C GLY A 46 9.60 9.72 -19.24
N PHE A 47 9.06 9.10 -18.19
CA PHE A 47 8.71 9.81 -16.96
C PHE A 47 9.96 10.19 -16.16
N ILE A 48 10.96 9.32 -16.11
CA ILE A 48 12.21 9.57 -15.39
C ILE A 48 13.02 10.66 -16.10
N GLU A 49 13.15 10.54 -17.41
CA GLU A 49 13.94 11.45 -18.25
C GLU A 49 13.36 12.89 -18.32
N ASN A 50 12.04 13.04 -18.16
CA ASN A 50 11.36 14.32 -18.40
C ASN A 50 10.68 14.90 -17.14
N ASP A 51 10.62 14.20 -16.02
CA ASP A 51 9.99 14.70 -14.79
C ASP A 51 11.06 15.35 -13.90
N PRO A 52 10.86 16.63 -13.49
CA PRO A 52 11.80 17.33 -12.61
C PRO A 52 12.09 16.62 -11.28
N HIS A 53 11.20 15.75 -10.82
CA HIS A 53 11.38 14.95 -9.62
C HIS A 53 12.61 14.04 -9.71
N TRP A 54 12.94 13.56 -10.91
CA TRP A 54 14.08 12.67 -11.15
C TRP A 54 15.34 13.39 -11.62
N LYS A 55 15.37 14.73 -11.50
CA LYS A 55 16.54 15.51 -11.94
C LYS A 55 17.82 15.04 -11.23
N GLY A 56 18.79 14.63 -12.02
CA GLY A 56 20.07 14.14 -11.52
C GLY A 56 20.16 12.62 -11.38
N PHE A 57 19.07 11.89 -11.62
CA PHE A 57 19.05 10.44 -11.61
C PHE A 57 18.88 9.87 -13.03
N SER A 58 19.66 8.84 -13.33
CA SER A 58 19.46 8.03 -14.54
C SER A 58 18.36 6.98 -14.33
N VAL A 59 17.89 6.36 -15.42
CA VAL A 59 16.94 5.25 -15.36
C VAL A 59 17.53 4.08 -14.58
N GLU A 60 18.83 3.83 -14.74
CA GLU A 60 19.59 2.79 -14.04
C GLU A 60 19.64 3.05 -12.53
N ASP A 61 19.82 4.31 -12.10
CA ASP A 61 19.81 4.68 -10.69
C ASP A 61 18.44 4.36 -10.06
N VAL A 62 17.35 4.68 -10.77
CA VAL A 62 15.99 4.37 -10.31
C VAL A 62 15.75 2.87 -10.22
N ILE A 63 16.24 2.07 -11.18
CA ILE A 63 16.14 0.61 -11.15
C ILE A 63 16.91 0.04 -9.95
N VAL A 64 18.15 0.49 -9.73
CA VAL A 64 18.97 0.05 -8.60
C VAL A 64 18.31 0.38 -7.26
N SER A 65 17.81 1.62 -7.13
CA SER A 65 17.10 2.04 -5.92
C SER A 65 15.82 1.25 -5.70
N ALA A 66 15.01 1.01 -6.74
CA ALA A 66 13.81 0.19 -6.63
C ALA A 66 14.09 -1.23 -6.13
N LYS A 67 15.15 -1.89 -6.62
CA LYS A 67 15.56 -3.22 -6.12
C LYS A 67 15.97 -3.19 -4.64
N LYS A 68 16.71 -2.17 -4.24
CA LYS A 68 17.13 -1.96 -2.84
C LYS A 68 15.90 -1.74 -1.94
N ASP A 69 14.97 -0.87 -2.38
CA ASP A 69 13.75 -0.58 -1.65
C ASP A 69 12.79 -1.76 -1.55
N ALA A 70 12.67 -2.59 -2.60
CA ALA A 70 11.90 -3.84 -2.54
C ALA A 70 12.44 -4.77 -1.43
N SER A 71 13.76 -4.85 -1.30
CA SER A 71 14.41 -5.65 -0.25
C SER A 71 14.22 -5.06 1.15
N LYS A 72 14.25 -3.73 1.28
CA LYS A 72 13.95 -3.01 2.55
C LYS A 72 12.49 -3.19 2.96
N LEU A 73 11.57 -3.01 2.01
CA LEU A 73 10.14 -3.22 2.23
C LEU A 73 9.85 -4.64 2.72
N LEU A 74 10.47 -5.65 2.12
CA LEU A 74 10.30 -7.04 2.55
C LEU A 74 10.80 -7.27 3.98
N ARG A 75 11.95 -6.70 4.35
CA ARG A 75 12.46 -6.79 5.73
C ARG A 75 11.50 -6.14 6.72
N TYR A 76 11.04 -4.94 6.42
CA TYR A 76 10.05 -4.24 7.24
C TYR A 76 8.77 -5.07 7.44
N ILE A 77 8.23 -5.64 6.38
CA ILE A 77 7.06 -6.50 6.41
C ILE A 77 7.29 -7.76 7.25
N ASN A 78 8.47 -8.40 7.15
CA ASN A 78 8.82 -9.54 7.99
C ASN A 78 8.91 -9.16 9.48
N THR A 79 9.43 -7.98 9.79
CA THR A 79 9.46 -7.46 11.16
C THR A 79 8.03 -7.26 11.70
N LEU A 80 7.14 -6.67 10.90
CA LEU A 80 5.72 -6.54 11.27
C LEU A 80 5.08 -7.89 11.54
N TYR A 81 5.34 -8.88 10.70
CA TYR A 81 4.83 -10.24 10.89
C TYR A 81 5.30 -10.84 12.22
N THR A 82 6.61 -10.73 12.52
CA THR A 82 7.17 -11.25 13.77
C THR A 82 6.56 -10.56 14.98
N ASN A 83 6.41 -9.24 14.94
CA ASN A 83 5.84 -8.47 16.04
C ASN A 83 4.38 -8.84 16.29
N THR A 84 3.56 -8.95 15.24
CA THR A 84 2.14 -9.33 15.39
C THR A 84 1.96 -10.79 15.82
N ALA A 85 2.82 -11.71 15.34
CA ALA A 85 2.82 -13.09 15.79
C ALA A 85 3.17 -13.23 17.29
N ASN A 86 3.93 -12.28 17.84
CA ASN A 86 4.24 -12.18 19.27
C ASN A 86 3.19 -11.39 20.06
N GLY A 87 2.03 -11.11 19.48
CA GLY A 87 0.94 -10.37 20.13
C GLY A 87 1.16 -8.86 20.23
N GLN A 88 2.16 -8.32 19.56
CA GLN A 88 2.38 -6.89 19.45
C GLN A 88 1.54 -6.34 18.28
N HIS A 89 0.71 -5.34 18.55
CA HIS A 89 -0.11 -4.67 17.52
C HIS A 89 0.39 -3.24 17.34
N PRO A 90 1.40 -3.02 16.47
CA PRO A 90 1.97 -1.70 16.27
C PRO A 90 0.93 -0.75 15.66
N ASP A 91 0.90 0.49 16.14
CA ASP A 91 0.19 1.56 15.43
C ASP A 91 0.98 1.95 14.18
N LEU A 92 0.36 1.76 13.03
CA LEU A 92 0.95 2.11 11.73
C LEU A 92 0.44 3.45 11.20
N SER A 93 -0.25 4.25 12.02
CA SER A 93 -0.80 5.54 11.59
C SER A 93 0.28 6.49 11.07
N ASP A 94 1.47 6.45 11.66
CA ASP A 94 2.62 7.26 11.24
C ASP A 94 3.28 6.74 9.94
N ARG A 95 2.92 5.55 9.50
CA ARG A 95 3.45 4.91 8.27
C ARG A 95 2.50 5.06 7.09
N PHE A 96 1.20 5.13 7.35
CA PHE A 96 0.16 5.29 6.35
C PHE A 96 -0.28 6.75 6.24
N TYR A 97 0.32 7.50 5.34
CA TYR A 97 0.05 8.91 5.10
C TYR A 97 -1.29 9.13 4.40
N ILE A 98 -1.94 10.26 4.66
CA ILE A 98 -3.16 10.66 3.97
C ILE A 98 -2.88 10.83 2.47
N LEU A 99 -3.68 10.20 1.62
CA LEU A 99 -3.49 10.19 0.18
C LEU A 99 -3.88 11.54 -0.47
N GLU A 100 -4.88 12.21 0.06
CA GLU A 100 -5.39 13.46 -0.49
C GLU A 100 -5.02 14.66 0.39
N LYS A 101 -4.83 15.82 -0.27
CA LYS A 101 -4.57 17.09 0.43
C LYS A 101 -5.87 17.73 0.93
N PRO A 102 -5.81 18.60 1.96
CA PRO A 102 -6.99 19.37 2.43
C PRO A 102 -7.73 20.11 1.29
N PRO A 103 -9.05 20.33 1.43
CA PRO A 103 -9.88 20.03 2.60
C PRO A 103 -10.26 18.54 2.69
N TYR A 104 -10.17 18.00 3.89
CA TYR A 104 -10.50 16.61 4.18
C TYR A 104 -12.00 16.47 4.48
N ASN A 105 -12.53 15.28 4.21
CA ASN A 105 -13.78 14.79 4.76
C ASN A 105 -13.55 13.33 5.19
N GLU A 106 -14.43 12.78 6.01
CA GLU A 106 -14.29 11.42 6.55
C GLU A 106 -13.96 10.37 5.50
N LYS A 107 -14.59 10.46 4.31
CA LYS A 107 -14.32 9.53 3.21
C LYS A 107 -12.89 9.64 2.67
N LYS A 108 -12.34 10.85 2.64
CA LYS A 108 -10.98 11.12 2.14
C LYS A 108 -9.93 10.81 3.19
N GLU A 109 -10.22 11.09 4.46
CA GLU A 109 -9.31 10.79 5.57
C GLU A 109 -9.04 9.30 5.74
N ALA A 110 -9.99 8.44 5.38
CA ALA A 110 -9.78 6.99 5.40
C ALA A 110 -8.76 6.50 4.36
N ARG A 111 -8.49 7.29 3.31
CA ARG A 111 -7.58 6.89 2.22
C ARG A 111 -6.15 7.12 2.60
N ARG A 112 -5.34 6.08 2.53
CA ARG A 112 -3.94 6.07 2.95
C ARG A 112 -3.02 5.54 1.87
N LYS A 113 -1.76 5.91 1.97
CA LYS A 113 -0.66 5.36 1.18
C LYS A 113 0.49 4.98 2.11
N LEU A 114 1.09 3.84 1.87
CA LEU A 114 2.35 3.40 2.49
C LEU A 114 3.45 3.48 1.44
N TYR A 115 4.54 4.14 1.78
CA TYR A 115 5.76 4.12 0.98
C TYR A 115 6.50 2.80 1.18
N GLY A 116 7.11 2.27 0.12
CA GLY A 116 7.91 1.04 0.16
C GLY A 116 9.31 1.22 0.76
N ARG A 117 9.54 2.30 1.49
CA ARG A 117 10.83 2.66 2.08
C ARG A 117 10.82 2.49 3.59
N ASP A 118 11.97 2.11 4.16
CA ASP A 118 12.18 2.22 5.60
C ASP A 118 12.22 3.70 5.98
N PRO A 119 11.33 4.17 6.86
CA PRO A 119 11.28 5.57 7.24
C PRO A 119 12.46 6.02 8.12
N ASN A 120 13.29 5.10 8.59
CA ASN A 120 14.51 5.41 9.34
C ASN A 120 15.75 5.46 8.42
N ASP A 121 15.57 5.32 7.12
CA ASP A 121 16.65 5.40 6.13
C ASP A 121 16.69 6.82 5.56
N ASP A 122 17.41 7.70 6.24
CA ASP A 122 17.61 9.10 5.87
C ASP A 122 18.73 9.28 4.83
N SER A 123 18.99 8.28 3.98
CA SER A 123 19.99 8.44 2.91
C SER A 123 19.51 9.48 1.90
N GLU A 124 20.02 10.70 2.01
CA GLU A 124 19.72 11.84 1.12
C GLU A 124 20.15 11.59 -0.33
N ASP A 125 21.05 10.63 -0.54
CA ASP A 125 21.66 10.35 -1.85
C ASP A 125 20.87 9.32 -2.70
N ASP A 126 19.82 8.70 -2.17
CA ASP A 126 19.00 7.73 -2.92
C ASP A 126 17.74 8.41 -3.49
N PRO A 127 17.36 8.11 -4.74
CA PRO A 127 16.07 8.58 -5.26
C PRO A 127 14.91 8.10 -4.40
N ASP A 128 13.84 8.89 -4.33
CA ASP A 128 12.64 8.56 -3.58
C ASP A 128 12.10 7.19 -3.97
N THR A 129 11.65 6.41 -2.96
CA THR A 129 11.05 5.10 -3.25
C THR A 129 9.89 5.22 -4.23
N VAL A 130 9.89 4.33 -5.21
CA VAL A 130 8.83 4.28 -6.25
C VAL A 130 7.60 3.49 -5.81
N PHE A 131 7.68 2.69 -4.75
CA PHE A 131 6.58 1.84 -4.32
C PHE A 131 5.53 2.60 -3.52
N ARG A 132 4.27 2.29 -3.79
CA ARG A 132 3.10 2.83 -3.06
C ARG A 132 2.07 1.73 -2.84
N PHE A 133 1.76 1.40 -1.58
CA PHE A 133 0.53 0.71 -1.24
C PHE A 133 -0.58 1.73 -0.97
N TYR A 134 -1.76 1.44 -1.47
CA TYR A 134 -2.97 2.19 -1.19
C TYR A 134 -3.83 1.40 -0.21
N ALA A 135 -4.33 2.09 0.81
CA ALA A 135 -5.09 1.46 1.88
C ALA A 135 -6.26 2.33 2.34
N ILE A 136 -7.23 1.68 2.95
CA ILE A 136 -8.32 2.31 3.68
C ILE A 136 -8.05 2.08 5.16
N ARG A 137 -8.01 3.16 5.92
CA ARG A 137 -7.93 3.14 7.39
C ARG A 137 -9.31 2.82 7.95
N VAL A 138 -9.37 1.93 8.93
CA VAL A 138 -10.57 1.55 9.64
C VAL A 138 -10.27 1.66 11.14
N ASP A 139 -10.93 2.62 11.79
CA ASP A 139 -10.71 2.90 13.20
C ASP A 139 -11.41 1.87 14.10
N SER A 140 -10.85 1.64 15.29
CA SER A 140 -11.50 0.86 16.34
C SER A 140 -12.52 1.72 17.10
N LYS A 141 -13.57 1.08 17.64
CA LYS A 141 -14.48 1.67 18.60
C LYS A 141 -13.90 1.69 20.00
N ILE A 142 -12.85 0.91 20.24
CA ILE A 142 -12.17 0.81 21.54
C ILE A 142 -11.16 1.94 21.62
N GLU A 143 -11.36 2.80 22.62
CA GLU A 143 -10.47 3.94 22.86
C GLU A 143 -9.04 3.46 23.13
N GLY A 144 -8.07 4.09 22.48
CA GLY A 144 -6.64 3.74 22.57
C GLY A 144 -6.21 2.54 21.75
N GLU A 145 -7.12 1.83 21.07
CA GLU A 145 -6.75 0.75 20.16
C GLU A 145 -6.32 1.30 18.79
N ALA A 146 -5.18 0.80 18.29
CA ALA A 146 -4.67 1.16 16.99
C ALA A 146 -5.62 0.77 15.83
N PRO A 147 -5.75 1.61 14.78
CA PRO A 147 -6.57 1.32 13.61
C PRO A 147 -6.05 0.12 12.82
N ALA A 148 -6.91 -0.47 12.01
CA ALA A 148 -6.52 -1.41 10.97
C ALA A 148 -6.39 -0.70 9.61
N PHE A 149 -5.58 -1.29 8.72
CA PHE A 149 -5.39 -0.79 7.35
C PHE A 149 -5.73 -1.90 6.35
N ILE A 150 -6.63 -1.59 5.41
CA ILE A 150 -7.06 -2.52 4.35
C ILE A 150 -6.33 -2.15 3.07
N ILE A 151 -5.34 -2.94 2.67
CA ILE A 151 -4.63 -2.76 1.40
C ILE A 151 -5.60 -3.06 0.24
N THR A 152 -5.82 -2.07 -0.61
CA THR A 152 -6.75 -2.13 -1.74
C THR A 152 -6.06 -2.21 -3.08
N GLY A 153 -4.79 -1.79 -3.13
CA GLY A 153 -3.99 -1.74 -4.33
C GLY A 153 -2.56 -1.33 -4.03
N GLY A 154 -1.80 -1.14 -5.09
CA GLY A 154 -0.44 -0.64 -5.03
C GLY A 154 0.19 -0.56 -6.40
N GLY A 155 1.18 0.31 -6.56
CA GLY A 155 1.85 0.49 -7.84
C GLY A 155 3.23 1.12 -7.71
N ILE A 156 3.90 1.21 -8.84
CA ILE A 156 5.18 1.90 -9.01
C ILE A 156 4.89 3.32 -9.51
N LYS A 157 5.31 4.31 -8.74
CA LYS A 157 5.08 5.73 -9.04
C LYS A 157 6.38 6.37 -9.54
N LEU A 158 6.40 6.75 -10.81
CA LEU A 158 7.54 7.37 -11.49
C LEU A 158 7.30 8.87 -11.82
N THR A 159 6.30 9.50 -11.22
CA THR A 159 5.95 10.89 -11.47
C THR A 159 5.66 11.61 -10.15
N ASP A 160 5.77 12.93 -10.13
CA ASP A 160 5.38 13.78 -8.98
C ASP A 160 3.91 13.61 -8.59
N TRP A 161 3.03 13.40 -9.57
CA TRP A 161 1.60 13.24 -9.38
C TRP A 161 1.07 11.95 -10.01
N MET A 162 0.36 11.13 -9.20
CA MET A 162 -0.17 9.81 -9.62
C MET A 162 -1.12 9.90 -10.83
N GLY A 163 -1.80 11.01 -11.02
CA GLY A 163 -2.73 11.22 -12.15
C GLY A 163 -2.07 11.20 -13.53
N LYS A 164 -0.74 11.37 -13.61
CA LYS A 164 0.02 11.26 -14.85
C LYS A 164 0.21 9.80 -15.31
N MET A 165 0.03 8.81 -14.43
CA MET A 165 0.19 7.38 -14.74
C MET A 165 -1.17 6.69 -14.76
N LYS A 166 -1.49 6.03 -15.89
CA LYS A 166 -2.77 5.33 -16.08
C LYS A 166 -2.97 4.22 -15.04
N GLU A 167 -1.92 3.49 -14.74
CA GLU A 167 -1.91 2.38 -13.78
C GLU A 167 -2.28 2.86 -12.38
N LEU A 168 -1.67 3.96 -11.93
CA LEU A 168 -1.96 4.53 -10.61
C LEU A 168 -3.39 5.11 -10.52
N ASN A 169 -3.89 5.71 -11.60
CA ASN A 169 -5.28 6.14 -11.68
C ASN A 169 -6.26 4.95 -11.56
N GLN A 170 -5.92 3.81 -12.14
CA GLN A 170 -6.72 2.60 -12.01
C GLN A 170 -6.73 2.10 -10.57
N GLU A 171 -5.57 2.04 -9.91
CA GLU A 171 -5.46 1.66 -8.50
C GLU A 171 -6.29 2.59 -7.59
N TYR A 172 -6.27 3.89 -7.86
CA TYR A 172 -7.09 4.86 -7.12
C TYR A 172 -8.60 4.59 -7.30
N ARG A 173 -9.06 4.33 -8.53
CA ARG A 173 -10.47 4.00 -8.80
C ARG A 173 -10.88 2.70 -8.09
N MET A 174 -10.01 1.69 -8.10
CA MET A 174 -10.25 0.43 -7.39
C MET A 174 -10.37 0.66 -5.88
N MET A 175 -9.52 1.53 -5.30
CA MET A 175 -9.64 1.90 -3.88
C MET A 175 -11.01 2.53 -3.56
N LEU A 176 -11.52 3.42 -4.44
CA LEU A 176 -12.85 4.00 -4.26
C LEU A 176 -13.97 2.94 -4.29
N GLN A 177 -13.88 1.99 -5.23
CA GLN A 177 -14.83 0.89 -5.31
C GLN A 177 -14.81 0.01 -4.06
N VAL A 178 -13.59 -0.29 -3.54
CA VAL A 178 -13.45 -1.02 -2.27
C VAL A 178 -14.07 -0.24 -1.11
N GLN A 179 -13.84 1.06 -1.04
CA GLN A 179 -14.40 1.91 0.02
C GLN A 179 -15.94 1.87 0.03
N GLU A 180 -16.58 1.94 -1.13
CA GLU A 180 -18.04 1.83 -1.21
C GLU A 180 -18.51 0.39 -0.87
N TRP A 181 -17.82 -0.65 -1.38
CA TRP A 181 -18.13 -2.03 -1.03
C TRP A 181 -18.04 -2.31 0.48
N LEU A 182 -17.01 -1.79 1.16
CA LEU A 182 -16.88 -1.94 2.62
C LEU A 182 -18.09 -1.38 3.35
N LYS A 183 -18.59 -0.22 2.93
CA LYS A 183 -19.80 0.37 3.49
C LYS A 183 -21.03 -0.50 3.28
N GLU A 184 -21.22 -1.02 2.04
CA GLU A 184 -22.32 -1.92 1.71
C GLU A 184 -22.29 -3.19 2.57
N GLN A 185 -21.09 -3.66 2.94
CA GLN A 185 -20.92 -4.79 3.86
C GLN A 185 -21.03 -4.41 5.34
N GLY A 186 -21.30 -3.14 5.68
CA GLY A 186 -21.35 -2.65 7.06
C GLY A 186 -20.01 -2.59 7.76
N ILE A 187 -18.90 -2.63 7.00
CA ILE A 187 -17.55 -2.55 7.55
C ILE A 187 -17.17 -1.07 7.72
N ILE A 188 -17.42 -0.55 8.90
CA ILE A 188 -17.17 0.84 9.27
C ILE A 188 -16.20 0.96 10.45
N THR A 189 -15.93 -0.14 11.16
CA THR A 189 -14.99 -0.19 12.28
C THR A 189 -14.15 -1.44 12.24
N LYS A 190 -13.04 -1.45 12.96
CA LYS A 190 -12.11 -2.59 13.05
C LYS A 190 -12.81 -3.88 13.51
N GLU A 191 -13.72 -3.77 14.47
CA GLU A 191 -14.46 -4.92 15.00
C GLU A 191 -15.35 -5.57 13.91
N SER A 192 -15.90 -4.75 13.00
CA SER A 192 -16.73 -5.26 11.90
C SER A 192 -15.95 -6.06 10.84
N LEU A 193 -14.60 -5.94 10.78
CA LEU A 193 -13.75 -6.76 9.92
C LEU A 193 -13.83 -8.25 10.31
N TYR A 194 -13.89 -8.54 11.60
CA TYR A 194 -13.94 -9.93 12.10
C TYR A 194 -15.30 -10.59 11.87
N THR A 195 -16.39 -9.82 11.85
CA THR A 195 -17.73 -10.34 11.58
C THR A 195 -17.86 -10.88 10.15
N LEU A 196 -17.24 -10.22 9.20
CA LEU A 196 -17.29 -10.65 7.79
C LEU A 196 -16.55 -11.98 7.55
N ASN A 197 -15.48 -12.24 8.31
CA ASN A 197 -14.69 -13.47 8.18
C ASN A 197 -15.37 -14.67 8.83
N ASN A 198 -16.06 -14.45 9.95
CA ASN A 198 -16.72 -15.52 10.69
C ASN A 198 -18.03 -16.00 10.03
N GLY A 199 -18.71 -15.13 9.28
CA GLY A 199 -19.96 -15.46 8.57
C GLY A 199 -19.79 -16.27 7.26
N LYS A 200 -18.55 -16.55 6.84
CA LYS A 200 -18.27 -17.36 5.64
C LYS A 200 -17.89 -18.81 5.92
N ASN A 201 -17.87 -19.22 7.19
CA ASN A 201 -17.53 -20.57 7.62
C ASN A 201 -18.78 -21.38 8.05
N GLU A 202 -19.96 -20.88 7.80
CA GLU A 202 -21.23 -21.59 7.85
C GLU A 202 -21.75 -21.80 6.41
#